data_5e2148ce10b6419baf76fdf3b3ed3e17
#
_entry.id   5e2148ce10b6419baf76fdf3b3ed3e17
#
_cell.length_a   1.000
_cell.length_b   1.000
_cell.length_c   1.000
_cell.angle_alpha   90.00
_cell.angle_beta   90.00
_cell.angle_gamma   90.00
#
_symmetry.space_group_name_H-M   'P 1'
#
loop_
_entity.id
_entity.type
_entity.pdbx_description
1 polymer ?
#
loop_
_entity_poly.entity_id
_entity_poly.type
_entity_poly.pdbx_seq_one_letter_code
_entity_poly.pdbx_strand_id
1 'polypeptide(L)'
;MAVGLQKNEEYKMAKYTGPKNKLSRREGTDLLLKSGYRSYESKARSENPPGVHGARRVRLSDFGVQLREKQKVKRMYGVLEKQFRNYYKQAARKKGETGTNLLVSLESRLDNLVYRMGFAATRAEARQLVNHKTILVNGINVNIPSYQVSEGDNISISSKGKNQKRINQAI
;
A
#
# COMPACT_ATOMS: atom_id res chain seq x y z
N MET A 1 23.14 -38.28 20.72
CA MET A 1 23.39 -36.99 20.06
C MET A 1 22.15 -36.55 19.35
N ALA A 2 21.43 -35.59 19.94
CA ALA A 2 20.17 -35.07 19.36
C ALA A 2 20.52 -33.86 18.49
N VAL A 3 20.35 -34.01 17.18
CA VAL A 3 20.50 -32.92 16.22
C VAL A 3 19.26 -32.02 16.35
N GLY A 4 19.47 -30.83 16.91
CA GLY A 4 18.43 -29.81 17.03
C GLY A 4 18.00 -29.33 15.65
N LEU A 5 16.75 -29.61 15.28
CA LEU A 5 16.07 -28.99 14.15
C LEU A 5 15.90 -27.49 14.46
N GLN A 6 16.75 -26.65 13.89
CA GLN A 6 16.53 -25.21 13.82
C GLN A 6 15.25 -24.99 12.99
N LYS A 7 14.17 -24.60 13.67
CA LYS A 7 13.00 -24.02 13.01
C LYS A 7 13.44 -22.75 12.27
N ASN A 8 13.49 -22.81 10.96
CA ASN A 8 13.52 -21.61 10.13
C ASN A 8 12.25 -20.80 10.43
N GLU A 9 12.38 -19.80 11.28
CA GLU A 9 11.35 -18.78 11.43
C GLU A 9 11.26 -18.02 10.10
N GLU A 10 10.32 -18.42 9.24
CA GLU A 10 9.93 -17.62 8.10
C GLU A 10 9.55 -16.24 8.62
N TYR A 11 10.37 -15.25 8.35
CA TYR A 11 10.07 -13.83 8.60
C TYR A 11 8.85 -13.44 7.76
N LYS A 12 7.68 -13.76 8.27
CA LYS A 12 6.41 -13.38 7.68
C LYS A 12 6.32 -11.87 7.70
N MET A 13 6.57 -11.21 6.57
CA MET A 13 6.43 -9.75 6.47
C MET A 13 5.06 -9.35 7.00
N ALA A 14 5.04 -8.59 8.09
CA ALA A 14 3.83 -8.13 8.72
C ALA A 14 3.02 -7.27 7.72
N LYS A 15 1.77 -7.65 7.46
CA LYS A 15 0.83 -6.93 6.60
C LYS A 15 -0.55 -6.88 7.26
N TYR A 16 -1.35 -5.89 6.90
CA TYR A 16 -2.73 -5.86 7.34
C TYR A 16 -3.55 -6.93 6.60
N THR A 17 -4.10 -7.90 7.32
CA THR A 17 -4.91 -9.01 6.79
C THR A 17 -6.40 -8.88 7.07
N GLY A 18 -6.80 -7.87 7.84
CA GLY A 18 -8.19 -7.63 8.21
C GLY A 18 -9.06 -7.08 7.06
N PRO A 19 -10.35 -6.85 7.32
CA PRO A 19 -11.30 -6.38 6.32
C PRO A 19 -10.99 -4.97 5.83
N LYS A 20 -10.65 -4.83 4.55
CA LYS A 20 -10.22 -3.57 3.91
C LYS A 20 -11.30 -2.48 3.93
N ASN A 21 -12.56 -2.83 3.72
CA ASN A 21 -13.68 -1.88 3.79
C ASN A 21 -13.81 -1.20 5.16
N LYS A 22 -13.42 -1.89 6.23
CA LYS A 22 -13.41 -1.33 7.58
C LYS A 22 -12.45 -0.14 7.69
N LEU A 23 -11.34 -0.18 6.93
CA LEU A 23 -10.37 0.91 6.89
C LEU A 23 -10.94 2.14 6.17
N SER A 24 -11.52 1.96 4.99
CA SER A 24 -12.15 3.06 4.23
C SER A 24 -13.28 3.70 5.03
N ARG A 25 -14.15 2.90 5.66
CA ARG A 25 -15.21 3.39 6.55
C ARG A 25 -14.67 4.21 7.74
N ARG A 26 -13.55 3.82 8.30
CA ARG A 26 -12.93 4.56 9.43
C ARG A 26 -12.42 5.92 9.01
N GLU A 27 -11.95 6.07 7.78
CA GLU A 27 -11.44 7.34 7.25
C GLU A 27 -12.53 8.13 6.48
N GLY A 28 -13.74 7.56 6.32
CA GLY A 28 -14.85 8.23 5.62
C GLY A 28 -14.62 8.45 4.13
N THR A 29 -13.62 7.78 3.53
CA THR A 29 -13.26 7.93 2.12
C THR A 29 -12.87 6.60 1.51
N ASP A 30 -13.00 6.46 0.18
CA ASP A 30 -12.45 5.30 -0.50
C ASP A 30 -10.92 5.38 -0.55
N LEU A 31 -10.27 4.39 0.05
CA LEU A 31 -8.81 4.26 0.04
C LEU A 31 -8.30 3.44 -1.15
N LEU A 32 -9.17 3.10 -2.11
CA LEU A 32 -8.85 2.30 -3.29
C LEU A 32 -8.16 0.96 -2.95
N LEU A 33 -8.57 0.33 -1.84
CA LEU A 33 -7.98 -0.93 -1.35
C LEU A 33 -8.59 -2.17 -1.98
N LYS A 34 -9.67 -2.01 -2.75
CA LYS A 34 -10.34 -3.07 -3.51
C LYS A 34 -10.46 -2.64 -4.97
N SER A 35 -10.52 -3.62 -5.87
CA SER A 35 -10.84 -3.38 -7.28
C SER A 35 -12.14 -2.61 -7.42
N GLY A 36 -12.18 -1.65 -8.34
CA GLY A 36 -13.25 -0.65 -8.49
C GLY A 36 -14.60 -1.15 -9.04
N TYR A 37 -14.86 -2.46 -9.06
CA TYR A 37 -16.12 -3.03 -9.54
C TYR A 37 -17.39 -2.50 -8.86
N ARG A 38 -17.26 -2.09 -7.60
CA ARG A 38 -18.33 -1.43 -6.85
C ARG A 38 -17.80 -0.15 -6.24
N SER A 39 -18.51 0.95 -6.43
CA SER A 39 -18.20 2.22 -5.78
C SER A 39 -18.21 2.03 -4.25
N TYR A 40 -17.48 2.86 -3.55
CA TYR A 40 -17.43 2.83 -2.08
C TYR A 40 -18.83 3.09 -1.49
N GLU A 41 -19.58 4.03 -2.07
CA GLU A 41 -20.91 4.46 -1.63
C GLU A 41 -21.96 3.35 -1.77
N SER A 42 -21.85 2.50 -2.80
CA SER A 42 -22.77 1.37 -3.00
C SER A 42 -22.55 0.20 -2.03
N LYS A 43 -21.50 0.25 -1.20
CA LYS A 43 -21.22 -0.81 -0.23
C LYS A 43 -22.03 -0.60 1.03
N ALA A 44 -22.64 -1.67 1.53
CA ALA A 44 -23.42 -1.64 2.77
C ALA A 44 -22.60 -1.01 3.92
N ARG A 45 -23.22 -0.13 4.68
CA ARG A 45 -22.65 0.57 5.83
C ARG A 45 -21.47 1.51 5.50
N SER A 46 -21.38 2.03 4.27
CA SER A 46 -20.31 2.98 3.87
C SER A 46 -20.38 4.29 4.67
N GLU A 47 -21.55 4.74 5.03
CA GLU A 47 -21.82 6.04 5.66
C GLU A 47 -21.29 6.17 7.09
N ASN A 48 -21.18 5.05 7.82
CA ASN A 48 -20.83 5.08 9.23
C ASN A 48 -19.46 4.45 9.50
N PRO A 49 -18.64 5.06 10.39
CA PRO A 49 -17.43 4.43 10.90
C PRO A 49 -17.71 3.04 11.50
N PRO A 50 -16.74 2.14 11.50
CA PRO A 50 -16.92 0.81 12.06
C PRO A 50 -16.96 0.85 13.59
N GLY A 51 -17.77 -0.01 14.20
CA GLY A 51 -17.94 -0.16 15.64
C GLY A 51 -19.39 0.03 16.08
N VAL A 52 -19.71 -0.37 17.32
CA VAL A 52 -21.06 -0.27 17.89
C VAL A 52 -21.54 1.19 17.91
N HIS A 53 -20.65 2.11 18.22
CA HIS A 53 -20.95 3.55 18.31
C HIS A 53 -20.62 4.32 17.03
N GLY A 54 -20.42 3.66 15.88
CA GLY A 54 -20.03 4.28 14.62
C GLY A 54 -21.03 5.34 14.11
N ALA A 55 -22.31 5.19 14.42
CA ALA A 55 -23.36 6.15 14.03
C ALA A 55 -23.32 7.47 14.86
N ARG A 56 -22.67 7.47 16.02
CA ARG A 56 -22.56 8.70 16.82
C ARG A 56 -21.54 9.65 16.17
N ARG A 57 -22.00 10.84 15.81
CA ARG A 57 -21.13 11.90 15.32
C ARG A 57 -20.42 12.54 16.52
N VAL A 58 -19.12 12.28 16.65
CA VAL A 58 -18.26 12.91 17.65
C VAL A 58 -17.42 13.98 16.95
N ARG A 59 -17.41 15.20 17.47
CA ARG A 59 -16.51 16.25 17.01
C ARG A 59 -15.08 15.82 17.28
N LEU A 60 -14.26 15.79 16.24
CA LEU A 60 -12.84 15.47 16.37
C LEU A 60 -12.09 16.71 16.90
N SER A 61 -11.16 16.49 17.81
CA SER A 61 -10.15 17.49 18.18
C SER A 61 -9.15 17.68 17.03
N ASP A 62 -8.38 18.75 17.04
CA ASP A 62 -7.35 19.02 16.04
C ASP A 62 -6.34 17.87 15.94
N PHE A 63 -5.93 17.31 17.07
CA PHE A 63 -5.12 16.10 17.11
C PHE A 63 -5.83 14.91 16.43
N GLY A 64 -7.13 14.76 16.67
CA GLY A 64 -7.94 13.72 16.06
C GLY A 64 -7.98 13.83 14.54
N VAL A 65 -8.12 15.05 14.00
CA VAL A 65 -8.10 15.32 12.56
C VAL A 65 -6.73 14.96 11.97
N GLN A 66 -5.65 15.46 12.54
CA GLN A 66 -4.28 15.16 12.10
C GLN A 66 -3.98 13.65 12.14
N LEU A 67 -4.43 12.97 13.19
CA LEU A 67 -4.29 11.52 13.31
C LEU A 67 -5.04 10.80 12.18
N ARG A 68 -6.25 11.23 11.83
CA ARG A 68 -7.02 10.63 10.72
C ARG A 68 -6.33 10.81 9.39
N GLU A 69 -5.85 12.01 9.08
CA GLU A 69 -5.12 12.27 7.84
C GLU A 69 -3.83 11.41 7.74
N LYS A 70 -3.06 11.33 8.81
CA LYS A 70 -1.90 10.43 8.88
C LYS A 70 -2.30 8.96 8.61
N GLN A 71 -3.35 8.47 9.27
CA GLN A 71 -3.82 7.10 9.11
C GLN A 71 -4.37 6.82 7.72
N LYS A 72 -5.04 7.79 7.11
CA LYS A 72 -5.54 7.73 5.74
C LYS A 72 -4.41 7.47 4.75
N VAL A 73 -3.38 8.32 4.76
CA VAL A 73 -2.20 8.15 3.90
C VAL A 73 -1.52 6.80 4.14
N LYS A 74 -1.22 6.47 5.40
CA LYS A 74 -0.60 5.19 5.75
C LYS A 74 -1.37 3.98 5.22
N ARG A 75 -2.70 3.99 5.32
CA ARG A 75 -3.58 2.89 4.89
C ARG A 75 -3.69 2.81 3.38
N MET A 76 -3.73 3.95 2.69
CA MET A 76 -3.78 4.03 1.23
C MET A 76 -2.58 3.31 0.59
N TYR A 77 -1.36 3.55 1.11
CA TYR A 77 -0.14 2.88 0.63
C TYR A 77 0.11 1.50 1.28
N GLY A 78 -0.72 1.08 2.23
CA GLY A 78 -0.57 -0.22 2.91
C GLY A 78 0.72 -0.34 3.73
N VAL A 79 1.24 0.77 4.24
CA VAL A 79 2.47 0.84 5.04
C VAL A 79 2.13 0.69 6.53
N LEU A 80 2.97 -0.05 7.27
CA LEU A 80 2.84 -0.18 8.73
C LEU A 80 3.43 1.02 9.47
N GLU A 81 3.02 1.22 10.73
CA GLU A 81 3.36 2.42 11.51
C GLU A 81 4.88 2.63 11.64
N LYS A 82 5.64 1.59 11.96
CA LYS A 82 7.10 1.66 12.08
C LYS A 82 7.75 2.15 10.77
N GLN A 83 7.34 1.57 9.65
CA GLN A 83 7.86 1.93 8.34
C GLN A 83 7.43 3.34 7.91
N PHE A 84 6.19 3.72 8.18
CA PHE A 84 5.69 5.06 7.89
C PHE A 84 6.48 6.12 8.67
N ARG A 85 6.77 5.86 9.96
CA ARG A 85 7.62 6.72 10.78
C ARG A 85 9.04 6.86 10.20
N ASN A 86 9.60 5.78 9.64
CA ASN A 86 10.91 5.83 8.99
C ASN A 86 10.87 6.71 7.74
N TYR A 87 9.85 6.61 6.89
CA TYR A 87 9.66 7.51 5.74
C TYR A 87 9.56 8.97 6.18
N TYR A 88 8.79 9.25 7.22
CA TYR A 88 8.68 10.61 7.77
C TYR A 88 10.03 11.15 8.24
N LYS A 89 10.79 10.35 9.01
CA LYS A 89 12.14 10.74 9.45
C LYS A 89 13.10 11.02 8.30
N GLN A 90 13.03 10.22 7.24
CA GLN A 90 13.84 10.44 6.03
C GLN A 90 13.40 11.70 5.27
N ALA A 91 12.10 11.92 5.14
CA ALA A 91 11.53 13.10 4.50
C ALA A 91 11.90 14.40 5.22
N ALA A 92 11.89 14.38 6.57
CA ALA A 92 12.26 15.53 7.38
C ALA A 92 13.76 15.92 7.30
N ARG A 93 14.62 14.99 6.85
CA ARG A 93 16.06 15.26 6.64
C ARG A 93 16.37 15.85 5.26
N LYS A 94 15.42 15.72 4.31
CA LYS A 94 15.59 16.26 2.95
C LYS A 94 15.27 17.75 2.94
N LYS A 95 15.93 18.50 2.07
CA LYS A 95 15.59 19.90 1.81
C LYS A 95 14.18 20.03 1.24
N GLY A 96 13.46 21.06 1.60
CA GLY A 96 12.11 21.35 1.15
C GLY A 96 11.04 20.96 2.16
N GLU A 97 9.80 20.94 1.73
CA GLU A 97 8.64 20.65 2.57
C GLU A 97 8.58 19.14 2.93
N THR A 98 8.53 18.85 4.22
CA THR A 98 8.52 17.46 4.73
C THR A 98 7.33 16.66 4.21
N GLY A 99 6.14 17.28 4.08
CA GLY A 99 4.94 16.64 3.58
C GLY A 99 5.09 16.18 2.13
N THR A 100 5.55 17.07 1.28
CA THR A 100 5.84 16.79 -0.14
C THR A 100 6.91 15.71 -0.28
N ASN A 101 8.02 15.81 0.45
CA ASN A 101 9.08 14.80 0.45
C ASN A 101 8.58 13.42 0.89
N LEU A 102 7.68 13.37 1.87
CA LEU A 102 7.06 12.12 2.33
C LEU A 102 6.18 11.50 1.23
N LEU A 103 5.34 12.32 0.58
CA LEU A 103 4.47 11.84 -0.49
C LEU A 103 5.29 11.36 -1.70
N VAL A 104 6.32 12.08 -2.11
CA VAL A 104 7.26 11.64 -3.16
C VAL A 104 7.87 10.29 -2.81
N SER A 105 8.34 10.11 -1.57
CA SER A 105 8.93 8.84 -1.13
C SER A 105 7.92 7.69 -1.10
N LEU A 106 6.63 7.96 -0.89
CA LEU A 106 5.58 6.95 -0.94
C LEU A 106 5.12 6.65 -2.37
N GLU A 107 5.06 7.66 -3.23
CA GLU A 107 4.69 7.50 -4.64
C GLU A 107 5.78 6.79 -5.45
N SER A 108 7.07 7.05 -5.18
CA SER A 108 8.19 6.40 -5.87
C SER A 108 8.45 4.94 -5.49
N ARG A 109 7.64 4.35 -4.62
CA ARG A 109 7.70 2.92 -4.31
C ARG A 109 7.30 2.07 -5.51
N LEU A 110 8.04 0.99 -5.75
CA LEU A 110 7.78 0.09 -6.89
C LEU A 110 6.36 -0.51 -6.86
N ASP A 111 5.87 -0.94 -5.67
CA ASP A 111 4.50 -1.47 -5.55
C ASP A 111 3.42 -0.44 -5.92
N ASN A 112 3.65 0.84 -5.60
CA ASN A 112 2.74 1.90 -5.96
C ASN A 112 2.83 2.27 -7.45
N LEU A 113 4.05 2.36 -8.01
CA LEU A 113 4.23 2.65 -9.44
C LEU A 113 3.59 1.57 -10.34
N VAL A 114 3.78 0.30 -10.02
CA VAL A 114 3.13 -0.82 -10.71
C VAL A 114 1.60 -0.69 -10.71
N TYR A 115 1.02 -0.24 -9.59
CA TYR A 115 -0.40 0.09 -9.51
C TYR A 115 -0.77 1.31 -10.37
N ARG A 116 0.02 2.40 -10.30
CA ARG A 116 -0.23 3.63 -11.08
C ARG A 116 -0.11 3.42 -12.59
N MET A 117 0.79 2.55 -13.02
CA MET A 117 0.96 2.16 -14.43
C MET A 117 -0.17 1.25 -14.93
N GLY A 118 -1.12 0.83 -14.09
CA GLY A 118 -2.24 0.00 -14.49
C GLY A 118 -1.94 -1.49 -14.57
N PHE A 119 -0.76 -1.98 -14.18
CA PHE A 119 -0.45 -3.42 -14.19
C PHE A 119 -1.19 -4.22 -13.13
N ALA A 120 -1.84 -3.56 -12.19
CA ALA A 120 -2.63 -4.17 -11.14
C ALA A 120 -3.84 -3.31 -10.79
N ALA A 121 -4.96 -3.96 -10.47
CA ALA A 121 -6.19 -3.27 -10.06
C ALA A 121 -6.11 -2.68 -8.64
N THR A 122 -5.17 -3.13 -7.82
CA THR A 122 -4.97 -2.63 -6.45
C THR A 122 -3.50 -2.63 -6.07
N ARG A 123 -3.10 -1.75 -5.12
CA ARG A 123 -1.74 -1.75 -4.56
C ARG A 123 -1.35 -3.07 -3.90
N ALA A 124 -2.31 -3.80 -3.33
CA ALA A 124 -2.06 -5.13 -2.75
C ALA A 124 -1.72 -6.17 -3.81
N GLU A 125 -2.35 -6.11 -4.97
CA GLU A 125 -2.05 -6.96 -6.13
C GLU A 125 -0.71 -6.57 -6.74
N ALA A 126 -0.45 -5.28 -6.94
CA ALA A 126 0.84 -4.76 -7.39
C ALA A 126 1.98 -5.28 -6.52
N ARG A 127 1.81 -5.22 -5.20
CA ARG A 127 2.77 -5.76 -4.24
C ARG A 127 2.99 -7.26 -4.41
N GLN A 128 1.94 -8.02 -4.73
CA GLN A 128 2.06 -9.45 -5.01
C GLN A 128 2.83 -9.71 -6.31
N LEU A 129 2.57 -8.94 -7.37
CA LEU A 129 3.31 -9.04 -8.64
C LEU A 129 4.81 -8.79 -8.43
N VAL A 130 5.18 -7.77 -7.67
CA VAL A 130 6.58 -7.50 -7.35
C VAL A 130 7.19 -8.65 -6.56
N ASN A 131 6.53 -9.13 -5.49
CA ASN A 131 7.05 -10.25 -4.69
C ASN A 131 7.24 -11.53 -5.51
N HIS A 132 6.41 -11.76 -6.52
CA HIS A 132 6.50 -12.92 -7.42
C HIS A 132 7.51 -12.74 -8.56
N LYS A 133 8.33 -11.69 -8.52
CA LYS A 133 9.37 -11.40 -9.52
C LYS A 133 8.80 -11.26 -10.95
N THR A 134 7.59 -10.71 -11.08
CA THR A 134 6.96 -10.44 -12.38
C THR A 134 7.33 -9.07 -12.94
N ILE A 135 7.96 -8.23 -12.15
CA ILE A 135 8.35 -6.87 -12.52
C ILE A 135 9.87 -6.79 -12.66
N LEU A 136 10.30 -6.13 -13.72
CA LEU A 136 11.70 -5.81 -14.01
C LEU A 136 11.90 -4.31 -13.84
N VAL A 137 13.02 -3.92 -13.26
CA VAL A 137 13.51 -2.54 -13.26
C VAL A 137 14.86 -2.56 -13.97
N ASN A 138 14.99 -1.78 -15.04
CA ASN A 138 16.20 -1.76 -15.90
C ASN A 138 16.62 -3.17 -16.37
N GLY A 139 15.63 -4.03 -16.70
CA GLY A 139 15.87 -5.40 -17.14
C GLY A 139 16.17 -6.41 -16.02
N ILE A 140 16.30 -5.98 -14.76
CA ILE A 140 16.61 -6.82 -13.61
C ILE A 140 15.36 -7.12 -12.80
N ASN A 141 15.17 -8.39 -12.39
CA ASN A 141 14.06 -8.78 -11.53
C ASN A 141 14.19 -8.17 -10.12
N VAL A 142 13.23 -7.37 -9.72
CA VAL A 142 13.14 -6.81 -8.36
C VAL A 142 11.95 -7.43 -7.62
N ASN A 143 12.21 -8.00 -6.43
CA ASN A 143 11.20 -8.62 -5.57
C ASN A 143 10.92 -7.84 -4.28
N ILE A 144 11.39 -6.59 -4.21
CA ILE A 144 11.23 -5.73 -3.04
C ILE A 144 10.17 -4.68 -3.34
N PRO A 145 8.94 -4.78 -2.78
CA PRO A 145 7.87 -3.82 -3.04
C PRO A 145 8.16 -2.38 -2.63
N SER A 146 9.03 -2.21 -1.62
CA SER A 146 9.45 -0.90 -1.12
C SER A 146 10.66 -0.33 -1.85
N TYR A 147 11.11 -0.96 -2.94
CA TYR A 147 12.18 -0.43 -3.77
C TYR A 147 11.82 0.99 -4.24
N GLN A 148 12.74 1.92 -4.07
CA GLN A 148 12.56 3.30 -4.51
C GLN A 148 13.03 3.42 -5.95
N VAL A 149 12.11 3.74 -6.83
CA VAL A 149 12.38 3.95 -8.25
C VAL A 149 12.82 5.39 -8.46
N SER A 150 13.84 5.58 -9.27
CA SER A 150 14.39 6.87 -9.64
C SER A 150 13.86 7.34 -10.99
N GLU A 151 13.97 8.63 -11.24
CA GLU A 151 13.69 9.18 -12.57
C GLU A 151 14.63 8.56 -13.61
N GLY A 152 14.06 8.16 -14.76
CA GLY A 152 14.80 7.48 -15.81
C GLY A 152 14.83 5.95 -15.70
N ASP A 153 14.40 5.36 -14.60
CA ASP A 153 14.30 3.90 -14.49
C ASP A 153 13.20 3.33 -15.41
N ASN A 154 13.52 2.27 -16.13
CA ASN A 154 12.59 1.58 -17.01
C ASN A 154 11.93 0.41 -16.25
N ILE A 155 10.60 0.49 -16.10
CA ILE A 155 9.81 -0.57 -15.45
C ILE A 155 9.11 -1.39 -16.55
N SER A 156 9.31 -2.69 -16.53
CA SER A 156 8.72 -3.60 -17.50
C SER A 156 8.21 -4.89 -16.83
N ILE A 157 7.43 -5.67 -17.58
CA ILE A 157 6.88 -6.94 -17.12
C ILE A 157 7.77 -8.07 -17.65
N SER A 158 8.12 -9.01 -16.79
CA SER A 158 8.88 -10.21 -17.18
C SER A 158 8.06 -11.10 -18.12
N SER A 159 8.72 -11.99 -18.88
CA SER A 159 8.05 -12.96 -19.77
C SER A 159 7.00 -13.81 -19.05
N LYS A 160 7.24 -14.17 -17.79
CA LYS A 160 6.27 -14.88 -16.94
C LYS A 160 5.03 -14.05 -16.62
N GLY A 161 5.18 -12.74 -16.52
CA GLY A 161 4.08 -11.81 -16.24
C GLY A 161 3.18 -11.54 -17.43
N LYS A 162 3.74 -11.49 -18.64
CA LYS A 162 3.00 -11.21 -19.88
C LYS A 162 1.87 -12.21 -20.17
N ASN A 163 1.99 -13.45 -19.68
CA ASN A 163 0.99 -14.50 -19.87
C ASN A 163 -0.13 -14.49 -18.80
N GLN A 164 -0.07 -13.57 -17.83
CA GLN A 164 -1.08 -13.49 -16.79
C GLN A 164 -2.30 -12.72 -17.28
N LYS A 165 -3.45 -13.39 -17.39
CA LYS A 165 -4.74 -12.80 -17.81
C LYS A 165 -5.09 -11.52 -17.05
N ARG A 166 -4.72 -11.44 -15.76
CA ARG A 166 -4.99 -10.26 -14.91
C ARG A 166 -4.25 -9.01 -15.35
N ILE A 167 -3.00 -9.15 -15.80
CA ILE A 167 -2.20 -8.04 -16.30
C ILE A 167 -2.80 -7.54 -17.62
N ASN A 168 -3.16 -8.47 -18.51
CA ASN A 168 -3.78 -8.13 -19.80
C ASN A 168 -5.19 -7.53 -19.65
N GLN A 169 -5.88 -7.76 -18.53
CA GLN A 169 -7.17 -7.15 -18.23
C GLN A 169 -7.03 -5.78 -17.53
N ALA A 170 -5.88 -5.49 -16.96
CA ALA A 170 -5.62 -4.24 -16.23
C ALA A 170 -5.04 -3.15 -17.16
N ILE A 171 -4.47 -3.53 -18.30
CA ILE A 171 -4.00 -2.66 -19.39
C ILE A 171 -5.15 -2.38 -20.35
#